data_4278369889b2ec6cab9d096c5bb22ef7
#
_entry.id   4278369889b2ec6cab9d096c5bb22ef7
#
_cell.length_a   1.000
_cell.length_b   1.000
_cell.length_c   1.000
_cell.angle_alpha   90.00
_cell.angle_beta   90.00
_cell.angle_gamma   90.00
#
_symmetry.space_group_name_H-M   'P 1'
#
loop_
_entity.id
_entity.type
_entity.pdbx_description
1 polymer ?
#
loop_
_entity_poly.entity_id
_entity_poly.type
_entity_poly.pdbx_seq_one_letter_code
_entity_poly.pdbx_strand_id
1 'polypeptide(L)'
;NLYFRFNILIMKKLKFFLILSLPLLLTAINYLKNENILIDKYYSNGFYLYISEKLRLLTYWINIPIGDLFYLLCFLLIFYFSLIKPKTIRLKLLNVGSLIFILTLLFYVLWGFNYKRITIKNHLAIEGEFEKKELVDFTKRLIDKINKKHIELFLNRTLKPVNNYSFSENVKISTKNIQNLETLFEDSIISYKYKYPSVKKSLFSLPLTYMGFSGYINPFTNEANINYNIPVSYTHLTLPTRA
;
A
#
# COMPACT_ATOMS: atom_id res chain seq x y z
N ASN A 1 -35.68 -26.18 -14.82
CA ASN A 1 -34.62 -26.89 -14.04
C ASN A 1 -33.39 -27.32 -14.85
N LEU A 2 -33.50 -27.55 -16.17
CA LEU A 2 -32.36 -27.87 -17.04
C LEU A 2 -31.44 -26.66 -17.25
N TYR A 3 -31.99 -25.49 -17.46
CA TYR A 3 -31.27 -24.23 -17.61
C TYR A 3 -30.44 -23.88 -16.37
N PHE A 4 -30.99 -24.09 -15.15
CA PHE A 4 -30.28 -23.85 -13.90
C PHE A 4 -29.11 -24.84 -13.71
N ARG A 5 -29.28 -26.13 -14.05
CA ARG A 5 -28.20 -27.12 -14.01
C ARG A 5 -27.09 -26.83 -15.02
N PHE A 6 -27.43 -26.33 -16.20
CA PHE A 6 -26.50 -25.93 -17.23
C PHE A 6 -25.63 -24.74 -16.81
N ASN A 7 -26.24 -23.73 -16.22
CA ASN A 7 -25.51 -22.55 -15.69
C ASN A 7 -24.54 -22.93 -14.55
N ILE A 8 -24.95 -23.85 -13.67
CA ILE A 8 -24.05 -24.35 -12.61
C ILE A 8 -22.86 -25.10 -13.21
N LEU A 9 -23.06 -25.89 -14.27
CA LEU A 9 -21.98 -26.63 -14.92
C LEU A 9 -20.98 -25.68 -15.61
N ILE A 10 -21.49 -24.67 -16.31
CA ILE A 10 -20.65 -23.61 -16.93
C ILE A 10 -19.83 -22.87 -15.87
N MET A 11 -20.45 -22.47 -14.78
CA MET A 11 -19.74 -21.78 -13.69
C MET A 11 -18.64 -22.65 -13.07
N LYS A 12 -18.87 -23.95 -12.90
CA LYS A 12 -17.83 -24.88 -12.40
C LYS A 12 -16.67 -25.01 -13.38
N LYS A 13 -16.96 -25.15 -14.69
CA LYS A 13 -15.92 -25.18 -15.72
C LYS A 13 -15.11 -23.87 -15.74
N LEU A 14 -15.77 -22.73 -15.71
CA LEU A 14 -15.11 -21.44 -15.68
C LEU A 14 -14.16 -21.29 -14.48
N LYS A 15 -14.60 -21.67 -13.27
CA LYS A 15 -13.76 -21.65 -12.07
C LYS A 15 -12.57 -22.59 -12.18
N PHE A 16 -12.75 -23.74 -12.76
CA PHE A 16 -11.66 -24.69 -13.01
C PHE A 16 -10.63 -24.11 -13.97
N PHE A 17 -11.07 -23.49 -15.07
CA PHE A 17 -10.19 -22.79 -16.01
C PHE A 17 -9.43 -21.63 -15.35
N LEU A 18 -10.09 -20.83 -14.51
CA LEU A 18 -9.46 -19.75 -13.78
C LEU A 18 -8.32 -20.26 -12.88
N ILE A 19 -8.54 -21.36 -12.18
CA ILE A 19 -7.49 -21.94 -11.32
C ILE A 19 -6.35 -22.53 -12.16
N LEU A 20 -6.67 -23.20 -13.26
CA LEU A 20 -5.68 -23.78 -14.14
C LEU A 20 -4.81 -22.71 -14.83
N SER A 21 -5.36 -21.51 -15.04
CA SER A 21 -4.62 -20.38 -15.61
C SER A 21 -3.73 -19.64 -14.58
N LEU A 22 -3.83 -19.94 -13.28
CA LEU A 22 -3.00 -19.30 -12.24
C LEU A 22 -1.49 -19.52 -12.45
N PRO A 23 -0.99 -20.73 -12.74
CA PRO A 23 0.43 -20.92 -13.05
C PRO A 23 0.88 -20.10 -14.26
N LEU A 24 0.02 -20.01 -15.27
CA LEU A 24 0.29 -19.24 -16.49
C LEU A 24 0.33 -17.72 -16.20
N LEU A 25 -0.54 -17.24 -15.34
CA LEU A 25 -0.51 -15.88 -14.84
C LEU A 25 0.79 -15.59 -14.06
N LEU A 26 1.17 -16.48 -13.15
CA LEU A 26 2.39 -16.34 -12.36
C LEU A 26 3.67 -16.39 -13.21
N THR A 27 3.70 -17.25 -14.24
CA THR A 27 4.81 -17.31 -15.20
C THR A 27 4.88 -16.03 -16.04
N ALA A 28 3.75 -15.51 -16.53
CA ALA A 28 3.70 -14.24 -17.24
C ALA A 28 4.17 -13.06 -16.37
N ILE A 29 3.72 -13.01 -15.12
CA ILE A 29 4.18 -12.01 -14.14
C ILE A 29 5.70 -12.15 -13.91
N ASN A 30 6.22 -13.38 -13.81
CA ASN A 30 7.64 -13.61 -13.60
C ASN A 30 8.48 -13.27 -14.85
N TYR A 31 7.95 -13.49 -16.05
CA TYR A 31 8.58 -13.05 -17.30
C TYR A 31 8.69 -11.53 -17.36
N LEU A 32 7.59 -10.82 -17.10
CA LEU A 32 7.58 -9.36 -17.01
C LEU A 32 8.51 -8.80 -15.92
N LYS A 33 8.93 -9.65 -14.98
CA LYS A 33 9.87 -9.27 -13.92
C LYS A 33 11.22 -8.75 -14.45
N ASN A 34 11.65 -9.20 -15.60
CA ASN A 34 12.92 -8.81 -16.22
C ASN A 34 12.80 -7.52 -17.04
N GLU A 35 11.56 -7.03 -17.29
CA GLU A 35 11.25 -5.89 -18.12
C GLU A 35 10.97 -4.62 -17.30
N ASN A 36 11.87 -4.30 -16.36
CA ASN A 36 11.71 -3.19 -15.42
C ASN A 36 11.47 -1.85 -16.12
N ILE A 37 12.13 -1.60 -17.25
CA ILE A 37 12.00 -0.35 -18.02
C ILE A 37 10.59 -0.21 -18.59
N LEU A 38 10.01 -1.29 -19.15
CA LEU A 38 8.65 -1.28 -19.69
C LEU A 38 7.62 -1.08 -18.58
N ILE A 39 7.79 -1.77 -17.45
CA ILE A 39 6.90 -1.61 -16.29
C ILE A 39 6.99 -0.19 -15.75
N ASP A 40 8.18 0.35 -15.59
CA ASP A 40 8.34 1.72 -15.09
C ASP A 40 7.66 2.74 -16.01
N LYS A 41 7.90 2.66 -17.32
CA LYS A 41 7.37 3.60 -18.31
C LYS A 41 5.86 3.49 -18.49
N TYR A 42 5.33 2.30 -18.76
CA TYR A 42 3.92 2.13 -19.17
C TYR A 42 2.98 1.84 -18.01
N TYR A 43 3.45 1.12 -17.00
CA TYR A 43 2.62 0.80 -15.86
C TYR A 43 2.80 1.82 -14.73
N SER A 44 3.98 1.96 -14.13
CA SER A 44 4.17 2.76 -12.92
C SER A 44 3.98 4.26 -13.16
N ASN A 45 4.55 4.79 -14.26
CA ASN A 45 4.45 6.20 -14.62
C ASN A 45 3.31 6.50 -15.61
N GLY A 46 2.55 5.49 -16.04
CA GLY A 46 1.40 5.62 -16.94
C GLY A 46 0.11 5.14 -16.29
N PHE A 47 -0.24 3.88 -16.55
CA PHE A 47 -1.52 3.28 -16.14
C PHE A 47 -1.78 3.38 -14.63
N TYR A 48 -0.78 3.08 -13.80
CA TYR A 48 -0.94 3.11 -12.35
C TYR A 48 -1.27 4.51 -11.81
N LEU A 49 -0.65 5.55 -12.33
CA LEU A 49 -0.97 6.92 -11.91
C LEU A 49 -2.43 7.26 -12.16
N TYR A 50 -2.95 6.88 -13.33
CA TYR A 50 -4.34 7.09 -13.70
C TYR A 50 -5.29 6.27 -12.81
N ILE A 51 -5.08 4.96 -12.67
CA ILE A 51 -5.98 4.10 -11.88
C ILE A 51 -5.95 4.45 -10.40
N SER A 52 -4.77 4.76 -9.84
CA SER A 52 -4.62 5.17 -8.45
C SER A 52 -5.38 6.47 -8.13
N GLU A 53 -5.35 7.44 -9.05
CA GLU A 53 -6.14 8.68 -8.91
C GLU A 53 -7.64 8.38 -8.90
N LYS A 54 -8.11 7.51 -9.80
CA LYS A 54 -9.53 7.12 -9.87
C LYS A 54 -9.98 6.35 -8.62
N LEU A 55 -9.17 5.42 -8.12
CA LEU A 55 -9.46 4.70 -6.88
C LEU A 55 -9.56 5.64 -5.68
N ARG A 56 -8.62 6.59 -5.56
CA ARG A 56 -8.69 7.60 -4.50
C ARG A 56 -9.90 8.52 -4.67
N LEU A 57 -10.23 8.94 -5.89
CA LEU A 57 -11.43 9.74 -6.16
C LEU A 57 -12.71 9.07 -5.65
N LEU A 58 -12.82 7.77 -5.77
CA LEU A 58 -13.98 7.00 -5.28
C LEU A 58 -14.04 6.93 -3.75
N THR A 59 -12.92 7.06 -3.05
CA THR A 59 -12.84 6.79 -1.61
C THR A 59 -12.49 8.01 -0.75
N TYR A 60 -11.92 9.10 -1.32
CA TYR A 60 -11.38 10.23 -0.52
C TYR A 60 -12.44 10.96 0.32
N TRP A 61 -13.68 11.01 -0.14
CA TRP A 61 -14.80 11.67 0.55
C TRP A 61 -15.45 10.82 1.65
N ILE A 62 -15.13 9.52 1.70
CA ILE A 62 -15.64 8.57 2.69
C ILE A 62 -14.65 8.53 3.85
N ASN A 63 -15.09 8.77 5.09
CA ASN A 63 -14.20 8.74 6.27
C ASN A 63 -13.86 7.33 6.76
N ILE A 64 -14.59 6.31 6.29
CA ILE A 64 -14.38 4.91 6.66
C ILE A 64 -13.30 4.31 5.75
N PRO A 65 -12.35 3.50 6.26
CA PRO A 65 -11.33 2.83 5.44
C PRO A 65 -11.97 1.70 4.61
N ILE A 66 -12.33 2.02 3.37
CA ILE A 66 -12.98 1.08 2.45
C ILE A 66 -12.07 -0.11 2.15
N GLY A 67 -10.76 0.13 2.08
CA GLY A 67 -9.77 -0.92 1.89
C GLY A 67 -9.76 -1.96 3.00
N ASP A 68 -9.96 -1.54 4.26
CA ASP A 68 -10.06 -2.46 5.39
C ASP A 68 -11.35 -3.28 5.34
N LEU A 69 -12.46 -2.63 4.97
CA LEU A 69 -13.73 -3.33 4.76
C LEU A 69 -13.63 -4.34 3.62
N PHE A 70 -12.90 -4.02 2.56
CA PHE A 70 -12.65 -4.96 1.47
C PHE A 70 -11.87 -6.20 1.97
N TYR A 71 -10.84 -6.02 2.79
CA TYR A 71 -10.12 -7.14 3.39
C TYR A 71 -11.02 -7.99 4.30
N LEU A 72 -11.84 -7.33 5.13
CA LEU A 72 -12.81 -8.04 5.96
C LEU A 72 -13.81 -8.85 5.12
N LEU A 73 -14.32 -8.26 4.03
CA LEU A 73 -15.20 -8.96 3.09
C LEU A 73 -14.52 -10.17 2.45
N CYS A 74 -13.26 -10.02 1.98
CA CYS A 74 -12.49 -11.13 1.42
C CYS A 74 -12.32 -12.27 2.44
N PHE A 75 -11.99 -11.93 3.69
CA PHE A 75 -11.88 -12.89 4.77
C PHE A 75 -13.19 -13.63 5.02
N LEU A 76 -14.31 -12.90 5.11
CA LEU A 76 -15.64 -13.50 5.31
C LEU A 76 -16.05 -14.41 4.13
N LEU A 77 -15.71 -14.04 2.90
CA LEU A 77 -15.97 -14.87 1.72
C LEU A 77 -15.14 -16.16 1.73
N ILE A 78 -13.85 -16.08 2.09
CA ILE A 78 -12.99 -17.25 2.24
C ILE A 78 -13.55 -18.17 3.34
N PHE A 79 -13.90 -17.60 4.48
CA PHE A 79 -14.51 -18.35 5.60
C PHE A 79 -15.82 -19.03 5.17
N TYR A 80 -16.71 -18.29 4.52
CA TYR A 80 -17.99 -18.82 4.02
C TYR A 80 -17.78 -19.98 3.05
N PHE A 81 -16.92 -19.83 2.06
CA PHE A 81 -16.66 -20.89 1.09
C PHE A 81 -15.87 -22.07 1.64
N SER A 82 -15.09 -21.87 2.69
CA SER A 82 -14.32 -22.94 3.32
C SER A 82 -15.15 -23.78 4.31
N LEU A 83 -15.97 -23.12 5.14
CA LEU A 83 -16.64 -23.77 6.27
C LEU A 83 -18.15 -23.98 6.05
N ILE A 84 -18.85 -22.97 5.51
CA ILE A 84 -20.31 -22.99 5.45
C ILE A 84 -20.80 -23.64 4.15
N LYS A 85 -20.27 -23.22 3.03
CA LYS A 85 -20.63 -23.74 1.67
C LYS A 85 -19.38 -23.93 0.83
N PRO A 86 -19.41 -24.83 -0.14
CA PRO A 86 -20.34 -25.92 -0.44
C PRO A 86 -20.03 -27.22 0.34
N LYS A 87 -20.93 -28.22 0.27
CA LYS A 87 -20.80 -29.49 1.01
C LYS A 87 -19.58 -30.33 0.61
N THR A 88 -19.15 -30.28 -0.63
CA THR A 88 -18.04 -31.12 -1.15
C THR A 88 -16.71 -30.36 -1.15
N ILE A 89 -15.62 -31.04 -0.76
CA ILE A 89 -14.26 -30.47 -0.72
C ILE A 89 -13.83 -29.91 -2.09
N ARG A 90 -14.18 -30.59 -3.17
CA ARG A 90 -13.87 -30.14 -4.54
C ARG A 90 -14.47 -28.75 -4.83
N LEU A 91 -15.73 -28.50 -4.45
CA LEU A 91 -16.38 -27.21 -4.65
C LEU A 91 -15.83 -26.12 -3.72
N LYS A 92 -15.42 -26.49 -2.51
CA LYS A 92 -14.71 -25.56 -1.59
C LYS A 92 -13.41 -25.08 -2.24
N LEU A 93 -12.58 -26.02 -2.69
CA LEU A 93 -11.30 -25.71 -3.37
C LEU A 93 -11.51 -24.87 -4.64
N LEU A 94 -12.52 -25.16 -5.46
CA LEU A 94 -12.83 -24.38 -6.65
C LEU A 94 -13.28 -22.95 -6.31
N ASN A 95 -14.08 -22.75 -5.27
CA ASN A 95 -14.55 -21.41 -4.88
C ASN A 95 -13.42 -20.58 -4.27
N VAL A 96 -12.70 -21.14 -3.31
CA VAL A 96 -11.58 -20.46 -2.66
C VAL A 96 -10.45 -20.20 -3.65
N GLY A 97 -10.09 -21.18 -4.46
CA GLY A 97 -9.05 -21.03 -5.47
C GLY A 97 -9.40 -19.98 -6.53
N SER A 98 -10.66 -19.93 -7.00
CA SER A 98 -11.08 -18.89 -7.95
C SER A 98 -11.08 -17.49 -7.32
N LEU A 99 -11.44 -17.38 -6.03
CA LEU A 99 -11.37 -16.11 -5.31
C LEU A 99 -9.91 -15.64 -5.17
N ILE A 100 -9.00 -16.53 -4.75
CA ILE A 100 -7.57 -16.22 -4.65
C ILE A 100 -7.03 -15.80 -6.02
N PHE A 101 -7.38 -16.50 -7.10
CA PHE A 101 -6.96 -16.13 -8.44
C PHE A 101 -7.38 -14.70 -8.81
N ILE A 102 -8.66 -14.37 -8.60
CA ILE A 102 -9.19 -13.04 -8.89
C ILE A 102 -8.49 -11.98 -8.05
N LEU A 103 -8.29 -12.22 -6.75
CA LEU A 103 -7.59 -11.28 -5.86
C LEU A 103 -6.13 -11.08 -6.28
N THR A 104 -5.45 -12.16 -6.69
CA THR A 104 -4.06 -12.08 -7.20
C THR A 104 -4.00 -11.26 -8.49
N LEU A 105 -4.90 -11.51 -9.43
CA LEU A 105 -4.98 -10.75 -10.67
C LEU A 105 -5.23 -9.26 -10.40
N LEU A 106 -6.25 -8.94 -9.58
CA LEU A 106 -6.56 -7.57 -9.18
C LEU A 106 -5.39 -6.89 -8.48
N PHE A 107 -4.72 -7.59 -7.56
CA PHE A 107 -3.54 -7.08 -6.88
C PHE A 107 -2.45 -6.65 -7.87
N TYR A 108 -2.10 -7.52 -8.83
CA TYR A 108 -1.05 -7.18 -9.81
C TYR A 108 -1.49 -6.05 -10.75
N VAL A 109 -2.74 -6.07 -11.22
CA VAL A 109 -3.25 -5.01 -12.11
C VAL A 109 -3.33 -3.65 -11.40
N LEU A 110 -3.75 -3.62 -10.14
CA LEU A 110 -3.98 -2.37 -9.42
C LEU A 110 -2.71 -1.82 -8.74
N TRP A 111 -1.76 -2.69 -8.37
CA TRP A 111 -0.60 -2.24 -7.60
C TRP A 111 0.66 -3.11 -7.76
N GLY A 112 0.52 -4.43 -7.86
CA GLY A 112 1.62 -5.39 -7.67
C GLY A 112 2.78 -5.23 -8.64
N PHE A 113 2.55 -4.74 -9.86
CA PHE A 113 3.61 -4.49 -10.81
C PHE A 113 4.57 -3.37 -10.37
N ASN A 114 4.17 -2.48 -9.44
CA ASN A 114 5.08 -1.47 -8.89
C ASN A 114 6.28 -2.08 -8.13
N TYR A 115 6.21 -3.34 -7.69
CA TYR A 115 7.38 -4.05 -7.16
C TYR A 115 8.51 -4.24 -8.19
N LYS A 116 8.20 -4.08 -9.48
CA LYS A 116 9.16 -4.21 -10.58
C LYS A 116 9.62 -2.87 -11.15
N ARG A 117 9.20 -1.80 -10.53
CA ARG A 117 9.62 -0.44 -10.85
C ARG A 117 11.14 -0.29 -10.72
N ILE A 118 11.73 0.57 -11.54
CA ILE A 118 13.14 0.97 -11.42
C ILE A 118 13.36 1.60 -10.04
N THR A 119 14.46 1.24 -9.39
CA THR A 119 14.77 1.75 -8.06
C THR A 119 15.10 3.24 -8.09
N ILE A 120 14.86 3.95 -6.99
CA ILE A 120 15.20 5.37 -6.85
C ILE A 120 16.71 5.58 -7.08
N LYS A 121 17.55 4.65 -6.64
CA LYS A 121 19.00 4.68 -6.87
C LYS A 121 19.34 4.80 -8.37
N ASN A 122 18.66 3.99 -9.20
CA ASN A 122 18.88 4.00 -10.64
C ASN A 122 18.31 5.27 -11.30
N HIS A 123 17.14 5.76 -10.83
CA HIS A 123 16.55 6.99 -11.34
C HIS A 123 17.43 8.22 -11.07
N LEU A 124 18.05 8.26 -9.90
CA LEU A 124 18.92 9.37 -9.48
C LEU A 124 20.38 9.18 -9.95
N ALA A 125 20.66 8.12 -10.73
CA ALA A 125 22.02 7.76 -11.15
C ALA A 125 23.04 7.80 -9.99
N ILE A 126 22.62 7.36 -8.80
CA ILE A 126 23.50 7.31 -7.64
C ILE A 126 24.47 6.15 -7.84
N GLU A 127 25.71 6.48 -8.18
CA GLU A 127 26.81 5.50 -8.28
C GLU A 127 27.57 5.42 -6.97
N GLY A 128 28.05 4.22 -6.66
CA GLY A 128 28.87 3.95 -5.47
C GLY A 128 28.14 3.27 -4.33
N GLU A 129 28.92 2.72 -3.43
CA GLU A 129 28.48 2.18 -2.14
C GLU A 129 28.77 3.21 -1.06
N PHE A 130 27.78 3.44 -0.19
CA PHE A 130 27.97 4.33 0.97
C PHE A 130 28.86 3.64 1.99
N GLU A 131 29.92 4.31 2.43
CA GLU A 131 30.71 3.84 3.56
C GLU A 131 29.90 3.93 4.87
N LYS A 132 30.07 2.92 5.73
CA LYS A 132 29.43 2.91 7.06
C LYS A 132 29.72 4.19 7.85
N LYS A 133 30.92 4.75 7.68
CA LYS A 133 31.35 5.99 8.35
C LYS A 133 30.48 7.16 7.90
N GLU A 134 30.23 7.33 6.60
CA GLU A 134 29.39 8.41 6.04
C GLU A 134 27.95 8.34 6.57
N LEU A 135 27.38 7.13 6.65
CA LEU A 135 26.05 6.92 7.22
C LEU A 135 26.00 7.32 8.70
N VAL A 136 27.03 6.93 9.48
CA VAL A 136 27.13 7.30 10.90
C VAL A 136 27.24 8.81 11.06
N ASP A 137 28.07 9.50 10.27
CA ASP A 137 28.24 10.93 10.34
C ASP A 137 27.00 11.70 9.89
N PHE A 138 26.30 11.20 8.86
CA PHE A 138 24.99 11.74 8.45
C PHE A 138 23.95 11.59 9.58
N THR A 139 23.89 10.41 10.19
CA THR A 139 22.96 10.14 11.30
C THR A 139 23.22 11.05 12.50
N LYS A 140 24.49 11.27 12.88
CA LYS A 140 24.86 12.21 13.94
C LYS A 140 24.39 13.63 13.63
N ARG A 141 24.63 14.11 12.40
CA ARG A 141 24.15 15.44 11.97
C ARG A 141 22.63 15.58 12.05
N LEU A 142 21.88 14.52 11.70
CA LEU A 142 20.42 14.52 11.84
C LEU A 142 20.00 14.57 13.31
N ILE A 143 20.62 13.78 14.18
CA ILE A 143 20.36 13.80 15.64
C ILE A 143 20.60 15.18 16.21
N ASP A 144 21.73 15.83 15.89
CA ASP A 144 22.04 17.17 16.34
C ASP A 144 21.02 18.20 15.85
N LYS A 145 20.58 18.10 14.61
CA LYS A 145 19.54 18.97 14.04
C LYS A 145 18.19 18.79 14.76
N ILE A 146 17.80 17.52 15.03
CA ILE A 146 16.58 17.21 15.77
C ILE A 146 16.67 17.75 17.20
N ASN A 147 17.79 17.53 17.89
CA ASN A 147 17.99 18.01 19.26
C ASN A 147 17.94 19.56 19.35
N LYS A 148 18.54 20.24 18.39
CA LYS A 148 18.44 21.71 18.30
C LYS A 148 17.00 22.15 18.13
N LYS A 149 16.26 21.55 17.21
CA LYS A 149 14.84 21.86 17.01
C LYS A 149 13.98 21.52 18.22
N HIS A 150 14.26 20.45 18.91
CA HIS A 150 13.56 20.09 20.14
C HIS A 150 13.76 21.15 21.23
N ILE A 151 14.99 21.66 21.40
CA ILE A 151 15.30 22.75 22.36
C ILE A 151 14.60 24.04 21.97
N GLU A 152 14.55 24.39 20.68
CA GLU A 152 13.84 25.58 20.19
C GLU A 152 12.33 25.52 20.46
N LEU A 153 11.71 24.32 20.34
CA LEU A 153 10.29 24.15 20.53
C LEU A 153 9.87 23.97 22.00
N PHE A 154 10.77 23.44 22.82
CA PHE A 154 10.50 23.09 24.21
C PHE A 154 11.61 23.61 25.10
N LEU A 155 11.29 24.60 25.92
CA LEU A 155 12.21 25.18 26.93
C LEU A 155 12.71 24.12 27.93
N ASN A 156 11.99 23.02 28.09
CA ASN A 156 12.34 21.91 28.98
C ASN A 156 12.61 20.63 28.17
N ARG A 157 13.85 20.13 28.23
CA ARG A 157 14.31 18.90 27.50
C ARG A 157 13.58 17.63 27.90
N THR A 158 12.88 17.63 29.04
CA THR A 158 12.15 16.43 29.55
C THR A 158 10.72 16.33 29.01
N LEU A 159 10.18 17.38 28.40
CA LEU A 159 8.83 17.38 27.85
C LEU A 159 8.78 16.60 26.56
N LYS A 160 7.85 15.63 26.49
CA LYS A 160 7.55 14.94 25.22
C LYS A 160 6.76 15.88 24.32
N PRO A 161 7.09 15.95 23.02
CA PRO A 161 6.29 16.69 22.07
C PRO A 161 4.85 16.15 22.07
N VAL A 162 3.89 17.04 22.33
CA VAL A 162 2.46 16.70 22.27
C VAL A 162 1.92 17.20 20.95
N ASN A 163 1.31 16.32 20.21
CA ASN A 163 0.60 16.70 18.98
C ASN A 163 -0.80 17.21 19.35
N ASN A 164 -0.99 18.53 19.30
CA ASN A 164 -2.26 19.19 19.62
C ASN A 164 -3.24 19.20 18.42
N TYR A 165 -2.82 18.72 17.26
CA TYR A 165 -3.66 18.68 16.05
C TYR A 165 -4.55 17.45 16.03
N SER A 166 -5.79 17.61 15.60
CA SER A 166 -6.67 16.48 15.30
C SER A 166 -6.13 15.66 14.11
N PHE A 167 -6.62 14.44 13.95
CA PHE A 167 -6.22 13.59 12.81
C PHE A 167 -6.46 14.27 11.46
N SER A 168 -7.61 14.94 11.30
CA SER A 168 -7.96 15.64 10.06
C SER A 168 -7.04 16.84 9.78
N GLU A 169 -6.62 17.57 10.79
CA GLU A 169 -5.67 18.67 10.67
C GLU A 169 -4.28 18.15 10.28
N ASN A 170 -3.81 17.07 10.92
CA ASN A 170 -2.55 16.42 10.54
C ASN A 170 -2.55 15.96 9.09
N VAL A 171 -3.65 15.35 8.62
CA VAL A 171 -3.78 14.95 7.21
C VAL A 171 -3.73 16.15 6.27
N LYS A 172 -4.42 17.26 6.61
CA LYS A 172 -4.39 18.49 5.81
C LYS A 172 -2.99 19.10 5.74
N ILE A 173 -2.30 19.20 6.88
CA ILE A 173 -0.93 19.73 6.95
C ILE A 173 0.02 18.85 6.11
N SER A 174 -0.04 17.53 6.29
CA SER A 174 0.81 16.60 5.55
C SER A 174 0.56 16.66 4.04
N THR A 175 -0.71 16.72 3.63
CA THR A 175 -1.08 16.85 2.22
C THR A 175 -0.57 18.15 1.60
N LYS A 176 -0.72 19.27 2.32
CA LYS A 176 -0.20 20.58 1.88
C LYS A 176 1.32 20.53 1.74
N ASN A 177 2.03 19.90 2.68
CA ASN A 177 3.48 19.77 2.63
C ASN A 177 3.94 18.92 1.43
N ILE A 178 3.23 17.82 1.11
CA ILE A 178 3.53 17.01 -0.08
C ILE A 178 3.32 17.84 -1.36
N GLN A 179 2.25 18.62 -1.45
CA GLN A 179 2.00 19.51 -2.59
C GLN A 179 3.07 20.60 -2.72
N ASN A 180 3.58 21.11 -1.61
CA ASN A 180 4.69 22.09 -1.61
C ASN A 180 6.00 21.44 -2.09
N LEU A 181 6.23 20.14 -1.85
CA LEU A 181 7.40 19.45 -2.39
C LEU A 181 7.38 19.41 -3.93
N GLU A 182 6.20 19.33 -4.54
CA GLU A 182 6.06 19.38 -6.00
C GLU A 182 6.62 20.68 -6.59
N THR A 183 6.43 21.82 -5.89
CA THR A 183 6.93 23.10 -6.34
C THR A 183 8.44 23.29 -6.13
N LEU A 184 9.04 22.54 -5.20
CA LEU A 184 10.48 22.58 -4.92
C LEU A 184 11.30 21.71 -5.87
N PHE A 185 10.64 20.76 -6.56
CA PHE A 185 11.28 19.76 -7.40
C PHE A 185 10.67 19.72 -8.81
N GLU A 186 10.34 20.89 -9.39
CA GLU A 186 9.64 21.02 -10.68
C GLU A 186 10.24 20.21 -11.83
N ASP A 187 11.56 19.99 -11.84
CA ASP A 187 12.28 19.21 -12.88
C ASP A 187 12.58 17.76 -12.46
N SER A 188 12.04 17.29 -11.32
CA SER A 188 12.40 15.99 -10.77
C SER A 188 11.30 14.93 -10.96
N ILE A 189 11.74 13.69 -10.91
CA ILE A 189 10.95 12.44 -10.87
C ILE A 189 9.80 12.48 -9.83
N ILE A 190 9.77 13.48 -8.95
CA ILE A 190 8.83 13.66 -7.83
C ILE A 190 7.63 14.54 -8.19
N SER A 191 7.56 15.10 -9.41
CA SER A 191 6.52 16.04 -9.82
C SER A 191 5.12 15.42 -10.06
N TYR A 192 4.78 14.36 -9.33
CA TYR A 192 3.43 13.79 -9.38
C TYR A 192 2.46 14.58 -8.52
N LYS A 193 1.48 15.20 -9.15
CA LYS A 193 0.42 15.94 -8.47
C LYS A 193 -0.49 14.99 -7.69
N TYR A 194 -0.32 14.94 -6.37
CA TYR A 194 -1.10 14.07 -5.48
C TYR A 194 -2.52 14.61 -5.30
N LYS A 195 -3.44 14.18 -6.17
CA LYS A 195 -4.85 14.52 -6.10
C LYS A 195 -5.62 13.53 -5.24
N TYR A 196 -6.70 14.00 -4.61
CA TYR A 196 -7.64 13.21 -3.81
C TYR A 196 -6.94 12.42 -2.70
N PRO A 197 -6.31 13.09 -1.72
CA PRO A 197 -5.65 12.42 -0.62
C PRO A 197 -6.65 11.59 0.19
N SER A 198 -6.50 10.27 0.18
CA SER A 198 -7.36 9.33 0.90
C SER A 198 -6.56 8.70 2.06
N VAL A 199 -6.45 9.45 3.16
CA VAL A 199 -5.72 9.04 4.37
C VAL A 199 -6.72 8.77 5.47
N LYS A 200 -6.70 7.56 6.07
CA LYS A 200 -7.72 7.10 7.01
C LYS A 200 -7.12 6.38 8.22
N LYS A 201 -7.87 6.34 9.31
CA LYS A 201 -7.52 5.50 10.45
C LYS A 201 -7.84 4.06 10.13
N SER A 202 -6.86 3.16 10.25
CA SER A 202 -7.08 1.73 10.01
C SER A 202 -7.97 1.11 11.09
N LEU A 203 -8.91 0.24 10.66
CA LEU A 203 -9.66 -0.65 11.54
C LEU A 203 -8.75 -1.70 12.19
N PHE A 204 -7.64 -2.02 11.54
CA PHE A 204 -6.65 -2.98 12.02
C PHE A 204 -5.52 -2.35 12.85
N SER A 205 -5.74 -1.15 13.43
CA SER A 205 -4.71 -0.45 14.21
C SER A 205 -4.15 -1.29 15.34
N LEU A 206 -4.97 -2.08 16.04
CA LEU A 206 -4.50 -2.95 17.11
C LEU A 206 -3.55 -4.05 16.63
N PRO A 207 -3.91 -4.93 15.67
CA PRO A 207 -2.97 -5.89 15.10
C PRO A 207 -1.74 -5.23 14.46
N LEU A 208 -1.88 -4.10 13.78
CA LEU A 208 -0.75 -3.35 13.23
C LEU A 208 0.25 -2.92 14.31
N THR A 209 -0.25 -2.50 15.48
CA THR A 209 0.59 -2.14 16.63
C THR A 209 1.43 -3.34 17.10
N TYR A 210 0.81 -4.52 17.26
CA TYR A 210 1.55 -5.72 17.66
C TYR A 210 2.58 -6.18 16.62
N MET A 211 2.30 -5.96 15.34
CA MET A 211 3.23 -6.27 14.26
C MET A 211 4.30 -5.18 14.03
N GLY A 212 4.21 -4.04 14.72
CA GLY A 212 5.14 -2.93 14.59
C GLY A 212 4.96 -2.08 13.32
N PHE A 213 3.78 -2.14 12.68
CA PHE A 213 3.48 -1.33 11.50
C PHE A 213 2.83 -0.01 11.87
N SER A 214 3.34 1.09 11.32
CA SER A 214 2.77 2.43 11.48
C SER A 214 1.57 2.71 10.57
N GLY A 215 1.43 1.95 9.50
CA GLY A 215 0.37 2.05 8.52
C GLY A 215 0.72 1.31 7.23
N TYR A 216 -0.18 1.36 6.25
CA TYR A 216 0.00 0.74 4.94
C TYR A 216 -0.85 1.40 3.86
N ILE A 217 -0.46 1.21 2.61
CA ILE A 217 -1.28 1.57 1.45
C ILE A 217 -2.07 0.34 1.03
N ASN A 218 -3.41 0.47 0.94
CA ASN A 218 -4.24 -0.60 0.44
C ASN A 218 -4.10 -0.71 -1.09
N PRO A 219 -3.64 -1.84 -1.63
CA PRO A 219 -3.41 -1.99 -3.07
C PRO A 219 -4.68 -2.02 -3.93
N PHE A 220 -5.84 -2.28 -3.34
CA PHE A 220 -7.13 -2.39 -4.05
C PHE A 220 -7.89 -1.07 -4.10
N THR A 221 -7.72 -0.20 -3.12
CA THR A 221 -8.42 1.09 -3.01
C THR A 221 -7.48 2.29 -3.12
N ASN A 222 -6.17 2.06 -3.05
CA ASN A 222 -5.13 3.07 -3.01
C ASN A 222 -5.28 4.07 -1.85
N GLU A 223 -5.90 3.63 -0.74
CA GLU A 223 -6.03 4.39 0.50
C GLU A 223 -4.79 4.20 1.36
N ALA A 224 -4.34 5.26 2.02
CA ALA A 224 -3.33 5.21 3.06
C ALA A 224 -4.02 4.99 4.41
N ASN A 225 -3.85 3.80 4.99
CA ASN A 225 -4.43 3.42 6.27
C ASN A 225 -3.38 3.55 7.38
N ILE A 226 -3.60 4.45 8.32
CA ILE A 226 -2.67 4.79 9.39
C ILE A 226 -3.07 4.07 10.67
N ASN A 227 -2.08 3.50 11.35
CA ASN A 227 -2.24 2.97 12.70
C ASN A 227 -2.36 4.12 13.68
N TYR A 228 -3.57 4.41 14.16
CA TYR A 228 -3.81 5.53 15.07
C TYR A 228 -3.41 5.27 16.53
N ASN A 229 -3.07 4.01 16.88
CA ASN A 229 -2.57 3.67 18.21
C ASN A 229 -1.11 4.07 18.41
N ILE A 230 -0.39 4.35 17.33
CA ILE A 230 1.00 4.81 17.39
C ILE A 230 0.96 6.35 17.33
N PRO A 231 1.42 7.06 18.38
CA PRO A 231 1.53 8.50 18.33
C PRO A 231 2.37 8.94 17.12
N VAL A 232 1.94 9.98 16.41
CA VAL A 232 2.62 10.49 15.21
C VAL A 232 4.11 10.79 15.46
N SER A 233 4.46 11.23 16.68
CA SER A 233 5.83 11.41 17.13
C SER A 233 6.67 10.13 17.11
N TYR A 234 6.06 8.95 17.25
CA TYR A 234 6.76 7.66 17.19
C TYR A 234 7.01 7.19 15.76
N THR A 235 6.11 7.49 14.82
CA THR A 235 6.24 7.05 13.42
C THR A 235 7.41 7.70 12.70
N HIS A 236 7.80 8.92 13.11
CA HIS A 236 8.95 9.62 12.52
C HIS A 236 10.29 9.26 13.17
N LEU A 237 10.29 8.72 14.40
CA LEU A 237 11.52 8.37 15.12
C LEU A 237 11.92 6.89 15.03
N THR A 238 10.98 6.00 14.71
CA THR A 238 11.24 4.54 14.71
C THR A 238 11.48 3.95 13.33
N LEU A 239 11.29 4.69 12.25
CA LEU A 239 11.54 4.23 10.88
C LEU A 239 13.01 3.83 10.60
N PRO A 240 14.05 4.38 11.24
CA PRO A 240 15.44 3.99 10.98
C PRO A 240 15.96 2.80 11.81
N THR A 241 15.23 2.33 12.82
CA THR A 241 15.79 1.36 13.77
C THR A 241 15.50 -0.10 13.49
N ARG A 242 14.82 -0.41 12.36
CA ARG A 242 14.58 -1.78 11.90
C ARG A 242 14.82 -1.90 10.40
N ALA A 243 16.07 -1.67 10.00
CA ALA A 243 16.63 -2.18 8.76
C ALA A 243 17.56 -3.33 9.08
#